data_b5b25b323d0952882444f1b3c3c9e314
#
_entry.id   b5b25b323d0952882444f1b3c3c9e314
#
_cell.length_a   1.000
_cell.length_b   1.000
_cell.length_c   1.000
_cell.angle_alpha   90.00
_cell.angle_beta   90.00
_cell.angle_gamma   90.00
#
_symmetry.space_group_name_H-M   'P 1'
#
loop_
_entity.id
_entity.type
_entity.pdbx_description
1 polymer ?
#
loop_
_entity_poly.entity_id
_entity_poly.type
_entity_poly.pdbx_seq_one_letter_code
_entity_poly.pdbx_strand_id
1 'polypeptide(L)'
;MDYLKALLGMTNEYPFFRKNDLPAEPCREIRLAGTGRRFAVTGDYQEPARNHCAAVCLANAMICLKTDRTVKQEERDRLFRRAYALLGNGPLFTREFRKGTGNALFEAGLPGCRLRPCGSPGEVRSCLEKGSPCAVLVMISSLNWHWVLAVGCREYEDGSFYLRICDGWNARADRWLRWGGPVRIRSVTAIEKKKAAASL
;
A
#
# COMPACT_ATOMS: atom_id res chain seq x y z
N MET A 1 9.07 18.70 4.49
CA MET A 1 9.64 18.44 3.13
C MET A 1 8.91 19.32 2.14
N ASP A 2 9.64 19.90 1.23
CA ASP A 2 9.09 20.89 0.31
C ASP A 2 8.36 20.17 -0.85
N TYR A 3 7.05 20.38 -0.95
CA TYR A 3 6.20 19.82 -2.02
C TYR A 3 6.74 20.23 -3.42
N LEU A 4 7.28 21.44 -3.53
CA LEU A 4 7.82 21.94 -4.78
C LEU A 4 9.02 21.12 -5.26
N LYS A 5 9.91 20.68 -4.35
CA LYS A 5 11.04 19.81 -4.70
C LYS A 5 10.60 18.44 -5.19
N ALA A 6 9.57 17.85 -4.56
CA ALA A 6 9.00 16.59 -5.00
C ALA A 6 8.33 16.74 -6.38
N LEU A 7 7.60 17.83 -6.60
CA LEU A 7 6.96 18.14 -7.89
C LEU A 7 7.98 18.28 -9.03
N LEU A 8 9.13 18.88 -8.76
CA LEU A 8 10.22 19.05 -9.73
C LEU A 8 11.09 17.79 -9.91
N GLY A 9 10.77 16.69 -9.24
CA GLY A 9 11.56 15.45 -9.31
C GLY A 9 12.93 15.53 -8.61
N MET A 10 13.13 16.55 -7.77
CA MET A 10 14.40 16.79 -7.06
C MET A 10 14.56 15.90 -5.82
N THR A 11 13.50 15.21 -5.41
CA THR A 11 13.51 14.20 -4.35
C THR A 11 12.71 12.98 -4.78
N ASN A 12 13.14 11.79 -4.37
CA ASN A 12 12.38 10.54 -4.57
C ASN A 12 11.26 10.36 -3.54
N GLU A 13 11.11 11.30 -2.60
CA GLU A 13 10.13 11.22 -1.53
C GLU A 13 8.91 12.09 -1.85
N TYR A 14 7.72 11.50 -1.72
CA TYR A 14 6.45 12.22 -1.80
C TYR A 14 6.18 12.98 -0.49
N PRO A 15 5.46 14.11 -0.52
CA PRO A 15 5.14 14.91 0.66
C PRO A 15 4.02 14.24 1.48
N PHE A 16 4.28 13.05 1.99
CA PHE A 16 3.37 12.36 2.88
C PHE A 16 3.44 12.96 4.29
N PHE A 17 2.30 13.04 4.95
CA PHE A 17 2.20 13.52 6.32
C PHE A 17 2.84 12.56 7.31
N ARG A 18 3.41 13.07 8.39
CA ARG A 18 3.77 12.31 9.58
C ARG A 18 2.60 12.34 10.57
N LYS A 19 2.62 11.48 11.58
CA LYS A 19 1.55 11.44 12.59
C LYS A 19 1.34 12.80 13.28
N ASN A 20 2.41 13.52 13.55
CA ASN A 20 2.36 14.83 14.24
C ASN A 20 1.85 15.97 13.33
N ASP A 21 1.75 15.75 12.02
CA ASP A 21 1.21 16.71 11.06
C ASP A 21 -0.31 16.58 10.92
N LEU A 22 -0.92 15.57 11.57
CA LEU A 22 -2.35 15.31 11.50
C LEU A 22 -3.08 16.04 12.65
N PRO A 23 -4.39 16.34 12.48
CA PRO A 23 -5.21 16.80 13.58
C PRO A 23 -5.16 15.81 14.77
N ALA A 24 -5.29 16.31 15.99
CA ALA A 24 -5.01 15.53 17.21
C ALA A 24 -5.97 14.35 17.39
N GLU A 25 -7.26 14.57 17.22
CA GLU A 25 -8.30 13.61 17.59
C GLU A 25 -9.13 13.18 16.37
N PRO A 26 -8.88 11.95 15.83
CA PRO A 26 -9.75 11.41 14.82
C PRO A 26 -11.07 10.92 15.45
N CYS A 27 -12.20 11.16 14.77
CA CYS A 27 -13.49 10.59 15.18
C CYS A 27 -13.53 9.06 14.93
N ARG A 28 -12.68 8.57 14.03
CA ARG A 28 -12.50 7.13 13.75
C ARG A 28 -11.06 6.84 13.35
N GLU A 29 -10.51 5.77 13.90
CA GLU A 29 -9.22 5.22 13.47
C GLU A 29 -9.34 3.72 13.21
N ILE A 30 -8.82 3.25 12.08
CA ILE A 30 -8.74 1.84 11.69
C ILE A 30 -7.28 1.51 11.42
N ARG A 31 -6.82 0.37 11.96
CA ARG A 31 -5.48 -0.18 11.71
C ARG A 31 -5.58 -1.66 11.44
N LEU A 32 -4.94 -2.12 10.40
CA LEU A 32 -4.80 -3.55 10.18
C LEU A 32 -3.89 -4.16 11.26
N ALA A 33 -4.18 -5.42 11.62
CA ALA A 33 -3.34 -6.18 12.54
C ALA A 33 -1.89 -6.24 12.04
N GLY A 34 -0.94 -6.16 12.96
CA GLY A 34 0.48 -6.28 12.64
C GLY A 34 1.10 -5.10 11.89
N THR A 35 0.48 -3.91 11.88
CA THR A 35 1.07 -2.71 11.26
C THR A 35 2.30 -2.15 11.99
N GLY A 36 2.65 -2.68 13.16
CA GLY A 36 3.90 -2.38 13.87
C GLY A 36 5.12 -3.16 13.35
N ARG A 37 4.92 -4.10 12.41
CA ARG A 37 5.99 -4.91 11.81
C ARG A 37 6.88 -4.12 10.85
N ARG A 38 8.05 -4.69 10.52
CA ARG A 38 8.90 -4.20 9.45
C ARG A 38 8.34 -4.64 8.10
N PHE A 39 8.14 -3.70 7.20
CA PHE A 39 7.74 -3.89 5.81
C PHE A 39 8.96 -3.92 4.88
N ALA A 40 8.79 -4.45 3.68
CA ALA A 40 9.76 -4.37 2.61
C ALA A 40 9.86 -2.94 2.10
N VAL A 41 11.05 -2.48 1.77
CA VAL A 41 11.31 -1.15 1.20
C VAL A 41 12.08 -1.28 -0.11
N THR A 42 11.93 -0.28 -0.99
CA THR A 42 12.63 -0.28 -2.29
C THR A 42 14.14 -0.31 -2.14
N GLY A 43 14.67 0.31 -1.08
CA GLY A 43 16.10 0.31 -0.78
C GLY A 43 16.69 -1.07 -0.50
N ASP A 44 15.87 -2.04 -0.04
CA ASP A 44 16.32 -3.41 0.21
C ASP A 44 16.62 -4.19 -1.11
N TYR A 45 16.16 -3.68 -2.28
CA TYR A 45 16.13 -4.42 -3.56
C TYR A 45 16.65 -3.61 -4.76
N GLN A 46 17.64 -2.75 -4.55
CA GLN A 46 18.16 -1.88 -5.61
C GLN A 46 18.88 -2.67 -6.73
N GLU A 47 19.40 -3.84 -6.41
CA GLU A 47 20.04 -4.74 -7.35
C GLU A 47 19.38 -6.14 -7.30
N PRO A 48 18.93 -6.70 -8.43
CA PRO A 48 18.91 -6.14 -9.79
C PRO A 48 17.64 -5.37 -10.16
N ALA A 49 16.76 -5.07 -9.19
CA ALA A 49 15.43 -4.52 -9.44
C ALA A 49 15.43 -2.99 -9.59
N ARG A 50 14.74 -2.49 -10.63
CA ARG A 50 14.48 -1.06 -10.85
C ARG A 50 12.98 -0.82 -11.03
N ASN A 51 12.50 0.40 -10.71
CA ASN A 51 11.08 0.77 -10.85
C ASN A 51 10.12 -0.26 -10.22
N HIS A 52 10.46 -0.74 -9.04
CA HIS A 52 9.83 -1.89 -8.39
C HIS A 52 8.88 -1.52 -7.24
N CYS A 53 8.41 -0.28 -7.18
CA CYS A 53 7.46 0.17 -6.15
C CYS A 53 6.17 -0.67 -6.12
N ALA A 54 5.69 -1.11 -7.29
CA ALA A 54 4.52 -1.98 -7.39
C ALA A 54 4.79 -3.37 -6.75
N ALA A 55 5.97 -3.95 -7.01
CA ALA A 55 6.36 -5.24 -6.42
C ALA A 55 6.53 -5.13 -4.89
N VAL A 56 7.12 -4.03 -4.39
CA VAL A 56 7.22 -3.76 -2.95
C VAL A 56 5.84 -3.58 -2.32
N CYS A 57 4.94 -2.83 -2.96
CA CYS A 57 3.56 -2.66 -2.52
C CYS A 57 2.85 -4.02 -2.41
N LEU A 58 2.96 -4.87 -3.44
CA LEU A 58 2.33 -6.19 -3.45
C LEU A 58 2.96 -7.14 -2.41
N ALA A 59 4.29 -7.14 -2.26
CA ALA A 59 4.96 -7.93 -1.22
C ALA A 59 4.45 -7.55 0.18
N ASN A 60 4.31 -6.25 0.45
CA ASN A 60 3.77 -5.75 1.69
C ASN A 60 2.30 -6.13 1.90
N ALA A 61 1.49 -6.15 0.83
CA ALA A 61 0.12 -6.67 0.91
C ALA A 61 0.09 -8.17 1.26
N MET A 62 0.93 -8.98 0.65
CA MET A 62 1.07 -10.41 0.98
C MET A 62 1.50 -10.62 2.43
N ILE A 63 2.42 -9.79 2.95
CA ILE A 63 2.82 -9.80 4.36
C ILE A 63 1.61 -9.53 5.26
N CYS A 64 0.78 -8.54 4.94
CA CYS A 64 -0.43 -8.22 5.71
C CYS A 64 -1.46 -9.36 5.71
N LEU A 65 -1.63 -10.03 4.57
CA LEU A 65 -2.64 -11.06 4.39
C LEU A 65 -2.24 -12.43 4.96
N LYS A 66 -0.94 -12.72 5.03
CA LYS A 66 -0.44 -14.03 5.50
C LYS A 66 -0.44 -14.16 7.01
N THR A 67 -0.06 -13.13 7.72
CA THR A 67 0.17 -13.21 9.15
C THR A 67 0.06 -11.86 9.84
N ASP A 68 -0.30 -11.87 11.11
CA ASP A 68 -0.22 -10.77 12.05
C ASP A 68 1.14 -10.68 12.77
N ARG A 69 2.02 -11.67 12.56
CA ARG A 69 3.34 -11.77 13.17
C ARG A 69 4.42 -11.05 12.37
N THR A 70 5.55 -10.79 13.01
CA THR A 70 6.73 -10.28 12.33
C THR A 70 7.26 -11.31 11.34
N VAL A 71 7.44 -10.88 10.10
CA VAL A 71 7.98 -11.71 9.01
C VAL A 71 9.50 -11.57 8.98
N LYS A 72 10.22 -12.69 8.90
CA LYS A 72 11.68 -12.72 8.78
C LYS A 72 12.14 -12.10 7.45
N GLN A 73 13.40 -11.69 7.38
CA GLN A 73 13.97 -11.08 6.17
C GLN A 73 13.84 -12.01 4.96
N GLU A 74 14.22 -13.27 5.12
CA GLU A 74 14.21 -14.25 4.02
C GLU A 74 12.79 -14.45 3.43
N GLU A 75 11.78 -14.38 4.26
CA GLU A 75 10.40 -14.47 3.78
C GLU A 75 9.96 -13.18 3.07
N ARG A 76 10.35 -12.00 3.56
CA ARG A 76 10.10 -10.73 2.84
C ARG A 76 10.74 -10.75 1.46
N ASP A 77 11.99 -11.20 1.38
CA ASP A 77 12.76 -11.30 0.14
C ASP A 77 12.11 -12.27 -0.84
N ARG A 78 11.62 -13.40 -0.35
CA ARG A 78 10.89 -14.39 -1.16
C ARG A 78 9.59 -13.80 -1.71
N LEU A 79 8.81 -13.10 -0.89
CA LEU A 79 7.57 -12.46 -1.31
C LEU A 79 7.83 -11.34 -2.32
N PHE A 80 8.86 -10.53 -2.10
CA PHE A 80 9.27 -9.50 -3.06
C PHE A 80 9.69 -10.11 -4.40
N ARG A 81 10.62 -11.10 -4.40
CA ARG A 81 11.07 -11.75 -5.64
C ARG A 81 9.91 -12.33 -6.44
N ARG A 82 8.94 -12.93 -5.76
CA ARG A 82 7.73 -13.45 -6.40
C ARG A 82 6.86 -12.36 -7.00
N ALA A 83 6.60 -11.29 -6.25
CA ALA A 83 5.87 -10.14 -6.76
C ALA A 83 6.58 -9.52 -7.98
N TYR A 84 7.90 -9.36 -7.90
CA TYR A 84 8.71 -8.78 -8.97
C TYR A 84 8.74 -9.66 -10.24
N ALA A 85 8.86 -10.98 -10.08
CA ALA A 85 8.84 -11.92 -11.21
C ALA A 85 7.52 -11.87 -12.00
N LEU A 86 6.40 -11.61 -11.33
CA LEU A 86 5.06 -11.60 -11.94
C LEU A 86 4.58 -10.22 -12.38
N LEU A 87 5.03 -9.16 -11.71
CA LEU A 87 4.71 -7.79 -12.10
C LEU A 87 5.70 -7.21 -13.12
N GLY A 88 6.90 -7.75 -13.15
CA GLY A 88 7.95 -7.29 -14.05
C GLY A 88 8.65 -6.02 -13.58
N ASN A 89 9.54 -5.54 -14.45
CA ASN A 89 10.34 -4.35 -14.27
C ASN A 89 9.69 -3.19 -15.02
N GLY A 90 9.42 -2.11 -14.32
CA GLY A 90 8.97 -0.88 -14.94
C GLY A 90 7.76 -0.23 -14.29
N PRO A 91 7.40 0.93 -14.83
CA PRO A 91 6.26 1.66 -14.36
C PRO A 91 4.97 0.92 -14.70
N LEU A 92 4.24 0.47 -13.66
CA LEU A 92 2.98 -0.23 -13.82
C LEU A 92 1.80 0.69 -13.50
N PHE A 93 0.83 0.72 -14.40
CA PHE A 93 -0.48 1.30 -14.13
C PHE A 93 -1.44 0.27 -13.53
N THR A 94 -2.63 0.73 -13.17
CA THR A 94 -3.61 -0.06 -12.44
C THR A 94 -4.00 -1.38 -13.12
N ARG A 95 -4.10 -1.40 -14.45
CA ARG A 95 -4.50 -2.59 -15.22
C ARG A 95 -3.44 -3.69 -15.12
N GLU A 96 -2.19 -3.34 -15.38
CA GLU A 96 -1.04 -4.25 -15.34
C GLU A 96 -0.80 -4.77 -13.93
N PHE A 97 -0.88 -3.87 -12.93
CA PHE A 97 -0.79 -4.24 -11.52
C PHE A 97 -1.84 -5.28 -11.15
N ARG A 98 -3.12 -5.06 -11.49
CA ARG A 98 -4.20 -6.00 -11.17
C ARG A 98 -4.02 -7.33 -11.89
N LYS A 99 -3.58 -7.33 -13.15
CA LYS A 99 -3.35 -8.55 -13.93
C LYS A 99 -2.28 -9.44 -13.28
N GLY A 100 -1.16 -8.89 -12.86
CA GLY A 100 -0.07 -9.65 -12.21
C GLY A 100 -0.37 -10.04 -10.76
N THR A 101 -1.13 -9.21 -10.03
CA THR A 101 -1.39 -9.41 -8.61
C THR A 101 -2.13 -10.72 -8.32
N GLY A 102 -3.12 -11.10 -9.13
CA GLY A 102 -3.89 -12.33 -8.93
C GLY A 102 -3.01 -13.58 -8.89
N ASN A 103 -2.11 -13.70 -9.87
CA ASN A 103 -1.17 -14.82 -9.96
C ASN A 103 -0.17 -14.81 -8.80
N ALA A 104 0.36 -13.63 -8.45
CA ALA A 104 1.31 -13.48 -7.35
C ALA A 104 0.72 -13.90 -6.00
N LEU A 105 -0.54 -13.55 -5.74
CA LEU A 105 -1.25 -13.95 -4.53
C LEU A 105 -1.48 -15.46 -4.48
N PHE A 106 -1.91 -16.06 -5.60
CA PHE A 106 -2.11 -17.51 -5.69
C PHE A 106 -0.81 -18.26 -5.40
N GLU A 107 0.27 -17.91 -6.07
CA GLU A 107 1.58 -18.53 -5.88
C GLU A 107 2.18 -18.27 -4.48
N ALA A 108 1.81 -17.18 -3.82
CA ALA A 108 2.21 -16.89 -2.45
C ALA A 108 1.46 -17.74 -1.41
N GLY A 109 0.58 -18.64 -1.83
CA GLY A 109 -0.26 -19.45 -0.92
C GLY A 109 -1.44 -18.68 -0.34
N LEU A 110 -1.92 -17.68 -1.08
CA LEU A 110 -3.10 -16.86 -0.77
C LEU A 110 -4.20 -17.09 -1.84
N PRO A 111 -4.60 -18.35 -2.10
CA PRO A 111 -5.66 -18.63 -3.05
C PRO A 111 -6.98 -18.01 -2.56
N GLY A 112 -7.82 -17.60 -3.48
CA GLY A 112 -9.12 -17.02 -3.15
C GLY A 112 -9.08 -15.55 -2.72
N CYS A 113 -7.95 -14.88 -2.76
CA CYS A 113 -7.92 -13.43 -2.72
C CYS A 113 -8.53 -12.84 -3.98
N ARG A 114 -9.28 -11.75 -3.84
CA ARG A 114 -9.85 -11.00 -4.95
C ARG A 114 -9.47 -9.54 -4.90
N LEU A 115 -9.43 -8.92 -6.07
CA LEU A 115 -9.11 -7.51 -6.23
C LEU A 115 -10.40 -6.71 -6.39
N ARG A 116 -10.60 -5.73 -5.52
CA ARG A 116 -11.76 -4.85 -5.56
C ARG A 116 -11.32 -3.41 -5.81
N PRO A 117 -11.76 -2.76 -6.90
CA PRO A 117 -11.61 -1.31 -7.06
C PRO A 117 -12.37 -0.56 -5.96
N CYS A 118 -11.78 0.53 -5.47
CA CYS A 118 -12.39 1.44 -4.52
C CYS A 118 -12.31 2.87 -5.06
N GLY A 119 -13.45 3.56 -5.14
CA GLY A 119 -13.56 4.91 -5.68
C GLY A 119 -13.76 6.01 -4.62
N SER A 120 -14.01 5.63 -3.37
CA SER A 120 -14.33 6.59 -2.30
C SER A 120 -13.65 6.24 -0.97
N PRO A 121 -13.49 7.23 -0.06
CA PRO A 121 -13.02 7.01 1.31
C PRO A 121 -13.81 5.93 2.04
N GLY A 122 -15.14 5.96 1.94
CA GLY A 122 -16.02 5.00 2.60
C GLY A 122 -15.82 3.56 2.15
N GLU A 123 -15.58 3.33 0.84
CA GLU A 123 -15.27 2.00 0.32
C GLU A 123 -13.91 1.50 0.81
N VAL A 124 -12.89 2.37 0.83
CA VAL A 124 -11.56 2.02 1.35
C VAL A 124 -11.63 1.71 2.84
N ARG A 125 -12.34 2.54 3.62
CA ARG A 125 -12.60 2.29 5.02
C ARG A 125 -13.22 0.91 5.24
N SER A 126 -14.32 0.61 4.54
CA SER A 126 -15.00 -0.68 4.64
C SER A 126 -14.10 -1.88 4.33
N CYS A 127 -13.16 -1.74 3.38
CA CYS A 127 -12.17 -2.78 3.09
C CYS A 127 -11.16 -2.95 4.24
N LEU A 128 -10.64 -1.83 4.77
CA LEU A 128 -9.69 -1.85 5.89
C LEU A 128 -10.33 -2.43 7.16
N GLU A 129 -11.61 -2.10 7.48
CA GLU A 129 -12.38 -2.70 8.59
C GLU A 129 -12.46 -4.22 8.48
N LYS A 130 -12.53 -4.74 7.27
CA LYS A 130 -12.56 -6.20 6.98
C LYS A 130 -11.17 -6.84 6.95
N GLY A 131 -10.11 -6.12 7.29
CA GLY A 131 -8.74 -6.61 7.29
C GLY A 131 -8.08 -6.65 5.91
N SER A 132 -8.62 -5.95 4.92
CA SER A 132 -8.14 -5.95 3.54
C SER A 132 -7.21 -4.76 3.28
N PRO A 133 -5.91 -4.96 3.05
CA PRO A 133 -5.01 -3.88 2.66
C PRO A 133 -5.37 -3.35 1.27
N CYS A 134 -5.08 -2.07 1.01
CA CYS A 134 -5.42 -1.42 -0.24
C CYS A 134 -4.16 -0.91 -0.94
N ALA A 135 -3.87 -1.43 -2.14
CA ALA A 135 -2.83 -0.89 -3.00
C ALA A 135 -3.32 0.43 -3.62
N VAL A 136 -2.51 1.48 -3.51
CA VAL A 136 -2.85 2.84 -3.94
C VAL A 136 -1.82 3.33 -4.94
N LEU A 137 -2.25 3.67 -6.15
CA LEU A 137 -1.44 4.39 -7.11
C LEU A 137 -1.59 5.88 -6.87
N VAL A 138 -0.49 6.55 -6.55
CA VAL A 138 -0.43 7.99 -6.31
C VAL A 138 0.39 8.69 -7.38
N MET A 139 0.05 9.95 -7.67
CA MET A 139 0.73 10.79 -8.65
C MET A 139 0.91 12.21 -8.10
N ILE A 140 2.11 12.77 -8.26
CA ILE A 140 2.36 14.20 -8.09
C ILE A 140 2.24 14.91 -9.43
N SER A 141 2.74 14.29 -10.50
CA SER A 141 2.65 14.77 -11.87
C SER A 141 2.39 13.60 -12.83
N SER A 142 2.15 13.89 -14.11
CA SER A 142 1.93 12.85 -15.13
C SER A 142 3.11 11.89 -15.33
N LEU A 143 4.30 12.32 -14.96
CA LEU A 143 5.55 11.54 -15.09
C LEU A 143 6.09 11.01 -13.75
N ASN A 144 5.46 11.37 -12.64
CA ASN A 144 5.91 10.97 -11.30
C ASN A 144 4.76 10.30 -10.53
N TRP A 145 4.76 8.97 -10.52
CA TRP A 145 3.78 8.15 -9.81
C TRP A 145 4.47 7.08 -8.97
N HIS A 146 3.76 6.62 -7.97
CA HIS A 146 4.27 5.67 -7.01
C HIS A 146 3.17 4.75 -6.47
N TRP A 147 3.52 3.51 -6.16
CA TRP A 147 2.64 2.56 -5.50
C TRP A 147 2.92 2.53 -4.01
N VAL A 148 1.87 2.74 -3.21
CA VAL A 148 1.91 2.62 -1.75
C VAL A 148 0.82 1.66 -1.27
N LEU A 149 0.97 1.11 -0.06
CA LEU A 149 -0.01 0.22 0.53
C LEU A 149 -0.70 0.90 1.71
N ALA A 150 -2.01 1.10 1.62
CA ALA A 150 -2.82 1.55 2.75
C ALA A 150 -3.12 0.37 3.68
N VAL A 151 -2.81 0.56 4.97
CA VAL A 151 -2.95 -0.43 6.05
C VAL A 151 -3.74 0.11 7.24
N GLY A 152 -4.39 1.24 7.07
CA GLY A 152 -5.26 1.88 8.05
C GLY A 152 -5.78 3.21 7.54
N CYS A 153 -6.65 3.84 8.30
CA CYS A 153 -7.13 5.19 8.02
C CYS A 153 -7.52 5.94 9.29
N ARG A 154 -7.61 7.25 9.17
CA ARG A 154 -8.23 8.16 10.13
C ARG A 154 -9.25 9.03 9.44
N GLU A 155 -10.36 9.23 10.11
CA GLU A 155 -11.45 10.11 9.69
C GLU A 155 -11.68 11.16 10.78
N TYR A 156 -11.92 12.39 10.40
CA TYR A 156 -12.09 13.52 11.29
C TYR A 156 -13.46 14.15 11.12
N GLU A 157 -13.93 14.92 12.11
CA GLU A 157 -15.25 15.55 12.10
C GLU A 157 -15.45 16.53 10.94
N ASP A 158 -14.37 17.17 10.48
CA ASP A 158 -14.39 18.05 9.30
C ASP A 158 -14.49 17.29 7.95
N GLY A 159 -14.67 15.97 8.00
CA GLY A 159 -14.73 15.09 6.83
C GLY A 159 -13.36 14.78 6.22
N SER A 160 -12.26 15.29 6.76
CA SER A 160 -10.93 14.95 6.26
C SER A 160 -10.62 13.48 6.53
N PHE A 161 -10.00 12.83 5.50
CA PHE A 161 -9.70 11.41 5.50
C PHE A 161 -8.25 11.16 5.15
N TYR A 162 -7.56 10.40 5.99
CA TYR A 162 -6.15 10.07 5.82
C TYR A 162 -5.95 8.57 5.82
N LEU A 163 -5.19 8.08 4.84
CA LEU A 163 -4.74 6.69 4.75
C LEU A 163 -3.40 6.55 5.47
N ARG A 164 -3.28 5.59 6.37
CA ARG A 164 -2.01 5.16 6.92
C ARG A 164 -1.33 4.23 5.91
N ILE A 165 -0.13 4.57 5.47
CA ILE A 165 0.52 3.89 4.36
C ILE A 165 1.89 3.31 4.71
N CYS A 166 2.22 2.19 4.04
CA CYS A 166 3.59 1.77 3.79
C CYS A 166 3.99 2.44 2.47
N ASP A 167 4.87 3.41 2.54
CA ASP A 167 5.26 4.23 1.39
C ASP A 167 6.32 3.57 0.48
N GLY A 168 6.87 2.43 0.89
CA GLY A 168 7.90 1.71 0.17
C GLY A 168 9.32 2.27 0.35
N TRP A 169 9.50 3.38 1.06
CA TRP A 169 10.82 3.95 1.41
C TRP A 169 11.14 3.80 2.90
N ASN A 170 10.11 3.73 3.73
CA ASN A 170 10.22 3.53 5.17
C ASN A 170 9.77 2.12 5.55
N ALA A 171 10.55 1.45 6.40
CA ALA A 171 10.25 0.10 6.85
C ALA A 171 9.03 0.01 7.82
N ARG A 172 8.48 1.14 8.21
CA ARG A 172 7.29 1.23 9.06
C ARG A 172 6.15 1.92 8.33
N ALA A 173 4.92 1.51 8.61
CA ALA A 173 3.72 2.20 8.16
C ALA A 173 3.44 3.43 9.06
N ASP A 174 4.25 4.47 8.93
CA ASP A 174 4.22 5.68 9.75
C ASP A 174 3.97 6.95 8.94
N ARG A 175 3.62 6.80 7.67
CA ARG A 175 3.25 7.89 6.77
C ARG A 175 1.75 7.89 6.53
N TRP A 176 1.26 9.08 6.17
CA TRP A 176 -0.16 9.32 5.96
C TRP A 176 -0.38 10.06 4.65
N LEU A 177 -1.39 9.62 3.91
CA LEU A 177 -1.81 10.19 2.64
C LEU A 177 -3.21 10.77 2.80
N ARG A 178 -3.37 12.10 2.61
CA ARG A 178 -4.67 12.76 2.65
C ARG A 178 -5.46 12.45 1.38
N TRP A 179 -6.68 12.01 1.52
CA TRP A 179 -7.62 11.92 0.40
C TRP A 179 -8.01 13.32 -0.08
N GLY A 180 -7.91 13.56 -1.39
CA GLY A 180 -8.14 14.91 -1.94
C GLY A 180 -7.04 15.92 -1.61
N GLY A 181 -5.90 15.47 -1.09
CA GLY A 181 -4.72 16.32 -0.82
C GLY A 181 -3.86 16.58 -2.05
N PRO A 182 -2.68 17.17 -1.85
CA PRO A 182 -1.79 17.56 -2.95
C PRO A 182 -1.24 16.38 -3.75
N VAL A 183 -1.08 15.22 -3.11
CA VAL A 183 -0.73 13.97 -3.78
C VAL A 183 -2.01 13.35 -4.32
N ARG A 184 -2.14 13.28 -5.65
CA ARG A 184 -3.33 12.76 -6.29
C ARG A 184 -3.40 11.24 -6.18
N ILE A 185 -4.47 10.72 -5.62
CA ILE A 185 -4.82 9.30 -5.69
C ILE A 185 -5.41 9.02 -7.08
N ARG A 186 -4.73 8.18 -7.86
CA ARG A 186 -5.16 7.79 -9.21
C ARG A 186 -6.08 6.57 -9.19
N SER A 187 -5.77 5.60 -8.34
CA SER A 187 -6.60 4.42 -8.15
C SER A 187 -6.33 3.77 -6.81
N VAL A 188 -7.34 3.10 -6.29
CA VAL A 188 -7.24 2.22 -5.12
C VAL A 188 -7.75 0.85 -5.48
N THR A 189 -7.03 -0.19 -5.06
CA THR A 189 -7.41 -1.59 -5.23
C THR A 189 -7.27 -2.31 -3.90
N ALA A 190 -8.37 -2.68 -3.29
CA ALA A 190 -8.38 -3.53 -2.11
C ALA A 190 -8.03 -4.97 -2.48
N ILE A 191 -7.25 -5.63 -1.63
CA ILE A 191 -6.88 -7.03 -1.77
C ILE A 191 -7.62 -7.79 -0.67
N GLU A 192 -8.77 -8.36 -1.02
CA GLU A 192 -9.69 -9.01 -0.10
C GLU A 192 -9.39 -10.51 -0.01
N LYS A 193 -9.20 -11.02 1.20
CA LYS A 193 -9.14 -12.46 1.46
C LYS A 193 -10.56 -13.01 1.55
N LYS A 194 -10.90 -14.04 0.78
CA LYS A 194 -12.15 -14.75 1.00
C LYS A 194 -12.18 -15.25 2.45
N LYS A 195 -13.22 -14.92 3.19
CA LYS A 195 -13.49 -15.62 4.45
C LYS A 195 -13.59 -17.10 4.13
N ALA A 196 -12.88 -17.96 4.86
CA ALA A 196 -13.19 -19.38 4.84
C ALA A 196 -14.67 -19.51 5.13
N ALA A 197 -15.40 -20.26 4.30
CA ALA A 197 -16.76 -20.62 4.63
C ALA A 197 -16.71 -21.22 6.05
N ALA A 198 -17.50 -20.67 6.97
CA ALA A 198 -17.66 -21.32 8.26
C ALA A 198 -18.13 -22.75 7.95
N SER A 199 -17.32 -23.74 8.26
CA SER A 199 -17.73 -25.14 8.24
C SER A 199 -18.87 -25.24 9.26
N LEU A 200 -20.07 -25.47 8.71
CA LEU A 200 -21.26 -25.83 9.46
C LEU A 200 -21.05 -27.17 10.16
#